data_dcb258d4468caf9bfb5e11becd370f2c
#
_entry.id   dcb258d4468caf9bfb5e11becd370f2c
#
_cell.length_a   1.000
_cell.length_b   1.000
_cell.length_c   1.000
_cell.angle_alpha   90.00
_cell.angle_beta   90.00
_cell.angle_gamma   90.00
#
_symmetry.space_group_name_H-M   'P 1'
#
loop_
_entity.id
_entity.type
_entity.pdbx_description
1 polymer ?
#
loop_
_entity_poly.entity_id
_entity_poly.type
_entity_poly.pdbx_seq_one_letter_code
_entity_poly.pdbx_strand_id
1 'polypeptide(L)'
;MFKKKVRVSNTKKPEMFFEEDFWIDTGALYSFVPEDYLKKIGVEPAATRNLVLADGMQQARLLGFCDFQIEGLEGNIPCPVIFAPKGSLLLLGATALENFGVEVDPINKKLKPILAVIGGFLASSVDMMRG
;
A
#
# COMPACT_ATOMS: atom_id res chain seq x y z
N MET A 1 5.11 15.91 3.40
CA MET A 1 4.12 14.81 3.39
C MET A 1 2.71 15.37 3.39
N PHE A 2 1.77 14.60 2.87
CA PHE A 2 0.35 14.94 2.86
C PHE A 2 -0.47 13.69 3.12
N LYS A 3 -1.78 13.88 3.38
CA LYS A 3 -2.69 12.77 3.69
C LYS A 3 -3.64 12.52 2.54
N LYS A 4 -4.07 11.26 2.44
CA LYS A 4 -5.16 10.83 1.56
C LYS A 4 -6.11 9.94 2.36
N LYS A 5 -7.39 10.08 2.11
CA LYS A 5 -8.37 9.19 2.68
C LYS A 5 -8.28 7.82 2.00
N VAL A 6 -8.23 6.78 2.82
CA VAL A 6 -8.13 5.40 2.33
C VAL A 6 -9.22 4.58 3.01
N ARG A 7 -9.95 3.80 2.21
CA ARG A 7 -10.81 2.74 2.72
C ARG A 7 -9.99 1.46 2.72
N VAL A 8 -9.91 0.83 3.88
CA VAL A 8 -9.22 -0.43 4.07
C VAL A 8 -10.25 -1.49 4.39
N SER A 9 -10.31 -2.56 3.61
CA SER A 9 -11.29 -3.62 3.80
C SER A 9 -10.65 -4.99 3.82
N ASN A 10 -11.33 -5.92 4.49
CA ASN A 10 -10.98 -7.32 4.48
C ASN A 10 -11.21 -7.87 3.06
N THR A 11 -10.20 -8.53 2.48
CA THR A 11 -10.26 -9.04 1.11
C THR A 11 -11.36 -10.07 0.90
N LYS A 12 -11.68 -10.85 1.94
CA LYS A 12 -12.69 -11.91 1.88
C LYS A 12 -14.07 -11.42 2.32
N LYS A 13 -14.12 -10.39 3.15
CA LYS A 13 -15.35 -9.82 3.72
C LYS A 13 -15.31 -8.30 3.59
N PRO A 14 -15.57 -7.77 2.39
CA PRO A 14 -15.42 -6.32 2.13
C PRO A 14 -16.36 -5.44 2.94
N GLU A 15 -17.42 -6.00 3.53
CA GLU A 15 -18.28 -5.29 4.48
C GLU A 15 -17.57 -4.96 5.79
N MET A 16 -16.44 -5.61 6.06
CA MET A 16 -15.58 -5.30 7.20
C MET A 16 -14.50 -4.33 6.74
N PHE A 17 -14.66 -3.07 7.06
CA PHE A 17 -13.78 -2.01 6.59
C PHE A 17 -13.70 -0.87 7.58
N PHE A 18 -12.70 -0.01 7.36
CA PHE A 18 -12.64 1.33 7.98
C PHE A 18 -12.14 2.35 6.95
N GLU A 19 -12.39 3.62 7.21
CA GLU A 19 -11.90 4.73 6.41
C GLU A 19 -11.16 5.69 7.31
N GLU A 20 -9.94 6.05 6.92
CA GLU A 20 -9.10 6.97 7.68
C GLU A 20 -8.17 7.73 6.74
N ASP A 21 -7.65 8.84 7.22
CA ASP A 21 -6.61 9.57 6.52
C ASP A 21 -5.26 8.92 6.78
N PHE A 22 -4.56 8.60 5.70
CA PHE A 22 -3.22 8.02 5.76
C PHE A 22 -2.20 9.07 5.34
N TRP A 23 -1.08 9.11 6.05
CA TRP A 23 0.09 9.85 5.58
C TRP A 23 0.69 9.12 4.38
N ILE A 24 1.04 9.87 3.33
CA ILE A 24 1.77 9.31 2.19
C ILE A 24 3.26 9.33 2.56
N ASP A 25 3.87 8.14 2.64
CA ASP A 25 5.26 7.99 3.06
C ASP A 25 6.02 7.10 2.08
N THR A 26 6.73 7.74 1.13
CA THR A 26 7.52 7.02 0.12
C THR A 26 8.80 6.41 0.70
N GLY A 27 9.19 6.80 1.90
CA GLY A 27 10.32 6.20 2.62
C GLY A 27 9.99 4.87 3.26
N ALA A 28 8.70 4.54 3.41
CA ALA A 28 8.26 3.25 3.93
C ALA A 28 7.97 2.30 2.76
N LEU A 29 8.55 1.11 2.80
CA LEU A 29 8.27 0.10 1.77
C LEU A 29 6.84 -0.39 1.86
N TYR A 30 6.40 -0.77 3.06
CA TYR A 30 5.05 -1.26 3.32
C TYR A 30 4.18 -0.16 3.91
N SER A 31 2.87 -0.33 3.77
CA SER A 31 1.91 0.48 4.50
C SER A 31 1.84 -0.01 5.96
N PHE A 32 1.56 0.91 6.89
CA PHE A 32 1.48 0.60 8.32
C PHE A 32 0.09 0.99 8.83
N VAL A 33 -0.56 0.04 9.50
CA VAL A 33 -1.87 0.25 10.11
C VAL A 33 -1.82 -0.28 11.54
N PRO A 34 -2.30 0.47 12.54
CA PRO A 34 -2.34 -0.04 13.91
C PRO A 34 -3.03 -1.41 13.97
N GLU A 35 -2.45 -2.32 14.73
CA GLU A 35 -2.89 -3.72 14.77
C GLU A 35 -4.36 -3.88 15.21
N ASP A 36 -4.83 -3.01 16.08
CA ASP A 36 -6.22 -3.05 16.54
C ASP A 36 -7.22 -2.75 15.40
N TYR A 37 -6.87 -1.87 14.48
CA TYR A 37 -7.69 -1.58 13.30
C TYR A 37 -7.81 -2.80 12.40
N LEU A 38 -6.69 -3.48 12.15
CA LEU A 38 -6.66 -4.66 11.28
C LEU A 38 -7.41 -5.85 11.90
N LYS A 39 -7.23 -6.05 13.20
CA LYS A 39 -7.94 -7.11 13.92
C LYS A 39 -9.45 -6.87 13.90
N LYS A 40 -9.87 -5.63 14.06
CA LYS A 40 -11.28 -5.26 14.07
C LYS A 40 -11.99 -5.57 12.75
N ILE A 41 -11.29 -5.46 11.63
CA ILE A 41 -11.83 -5.83 10.32
C ILE A 41 -11.48 -7.25 9.89
N GLY A 42 -10.92 -8.06 10.80
CA GLY A 42 -10.70 -9.50 10.59
C GLY A 42 -9.53 -9.84 9.67
N VAL A 43 -8.56 -8.94 9.50
CA VAL A 43 -7.38 -9.23 8.68
C VAL A 43 -6.48 -10.20 9.42
N GLU A 44 -6.18 -11.33 8.77
CA GLU A 44 -5.31 -12.36 9.31
C GLU A 44 -3.86 -12.12 8.91
N PRO A 45 -2.90 -12.33 9.82
CA PRO A 45 -1.48 -12.28 9.44
C PRO A 45 -1.15 -13.38 8.42
N ALA A 46 -0.34 -13.04 7.43
CA ALA A 46 0.13 -13.97 6.41
C ALA A 46 1.61 -14.32 6.58
N ALA A 47 2.38 -13.44 7.21
CA ALA A 47 3.83 -13.61 7.34
C ALA A 47 4.35 -12.73 8.47
N THR A 48 5.65 -12.84 8.72
CA THR A 48 6.40 -11.94 9.61
C THR A 48 7.48 -11.25 8.78
N ARG A 49 7.76 -10.00 9.08
CA ARG A 49 8.82 -9.23 8.45
C ARG A 49 9.70 -8.59 9.51
N ASN A 50 11.00 -8.63 9.30
CA ASN A 50 11.96 -7.91 10.13
C ASN A 50 12.13 -6.52 9.55
N LEU A 51 11.84 -5.51 10.37
CA LEU A 51 11.90 -4.11 9.98
C LEU A 51 13.07 -3.44 10.67
N VAL A 52 13.71 -2.50 9.97
CA VAL A 52 14.75 -1.66 10.56
C VAL A 52 14.11 -0.33 10.92
N LEU A 53 14.16 0.00 12.20
CA LEU A 53 13.61 1.25 12.72
C LEU A 53 14.59 2.40 12.48
N ALA A 54 14.11 3.64 12.68
CA ALA A 54 14.92 4.83 12.46
C ALA A 54 16.19 4.89 13.31
N ASP A 55 16.17 4.24 14.49
CA ASP A 55 17.34 4.15 15.39
C ASP A 55 18.30 3.00 15.01
N GLY A 56 18.03 2.29 13.91
CA GLY A 56 18.82 1.16 13.44
C GLY A 56 18.48 -0.17 14.09
N MET A 57 17.58 -0.20 15.07
CA MET A 57 17.14 -1.44 15.69
C MET A 57 16.20 -2.22 14.79
N GLN A 58 16.26 -3.54 14.87
CA GLN A 58 15.39 -4.43 14.13
C GLN A 58 14.18 -4.82 14.99
N GLN A 59 13.02 -4.90 14.37
CA GLN A 59 11.80 -5.35 15.01
C GLN A 59 11.03 -6.27 14.07
N ALA A 60 10.60 -7.42 14.57
CA ALA A 60 9.72 -8.32 13.83
C ALA A 60 8.28 -7.86 13.99
N ARG A 61 7.57 -7.71 12.87
CA ARG A 61 6.15 -7.35 12.85
C ARG A 61 5.40 -8.27 11.92
N LEU A 62 4.12 -8.50 12.22
CA LEU A 62 3.24 -9.29 11.37
C LEU A 62 2.90 -8.50 10.10
N LEU A 63 2.79 -9.22 8.99
CA LEU A 63 2.35 -8.70 7.70
C LEU A 63 1.10 -9.43 7.27
N GLY A 64 0.13 -8.68 6.78
CA GLY A 64 -1.09 -9.23 6.19
C GLY A 64 -1.40 -8.53 4.88
N PHE A 65 -2.55 -8.88 4.31
CA PHE A 65 -3.04 -8.27 3.06
C PHE A 65 -4.46 -7.79 3.27
N CYS A 66 -4.75 -6.62 2.77
CA CYS A 66 -6.10 -6.08 2.77
C CYS A 66 -6.29 -5.24 1.52
N ASP A 67 -7.53 -4.96 1.17
CA ASP A 67 -7.85 -4.14 0.01
C ASP A 67 -7.80 -2.67 0.39
N PHE A 68 -7.12 -1.89 -0.43
CA PHE A 68 -7.07 -0.44 -0.30
C PHE A 68 -7.87 0.20 -1.42
N GLN A 69 -8.60 1.25 -1.06
CA GLN A 69 -9.26 2.14 -2.01
C GLN A 69 -8.87 3.55 -1.62
N ILE A 70 -8.15 4.23 -2.49
CA ILE A 70 -7.58 5.55 -2.22
C ILE A 70 -8.45 6.62 -2.87
N GLU A 71 -8.82 7.65 -2.12
CA GLU A 71 -9.61 8.77 -2.62
C GLU A 71 -8.97 9.37 -3.87
N GLY A 72 -9.78 9.50 -4.93
CA GLY A 72 -9.33 10.07 -6.19
C GLY A 72 -8.64 9.09 -7.14
N LEU A 73 -8.40 7.86 -6.71
CA LEU A 73 -7.79 6.83 -7.55
C LEU A 73 -8.80 5.72 -7.83
N GLU A 74 -8.67 5.12 -9.01
CA GLU A 74 -9.51 4.00 -9.40
C GLU A 74 -8.97 2.70 -8.81
N GLY A 75 -9.90 1.86 -8.36
CA GLY A 75 -9.60 0.50 -7.99
C GLY A 75 -9.67 0.21 -6.49
N ASN A 76 -9.97 -1.05 -6.20
CA ASN A 76 -9.94 -1.64 -4.89
C ASN A 76 -8.87 -2.72 -4.96
N ILE A 77 -7.67 -2.44 -4.43
CA ILE A 77 -6.46 -3.18 -4.78
C ILE A 77 -5.86 -3.82 -3.53
N PRO A 78 -5.56 -5.13 -3.56
CA PRO A 78 -4.87 -5.79 -2.47
C PRO A 78 -3.47 -5.21 -2.27
N CYS A 79 -3.14 -4.88 -1.03
CA CYS A 79 -1.84 -4.35 -0.66
C CYS A 79 -1.31 -5.02 0.60
N PRO A 80 0.00 -5.22 0.70
CA PRO A 80 0.59 -5.70 1.95
C PRO A 80 0.56 -4.59 3.00
N VAL A 81 0.32 -5.00 4.24
CA VAL A 81 0.21 -4.07 5.37
C VAL A 81 0.92 -4.66 6.58
N ILE A 82 1.66 -3.81 7.28
CA ILE A 82 2.31 -4.17 8.53
C ILE A 82 1.34 -3.88 9.69
N PHE A 83 1.20 -4.85 10.59
CA PHE A 83 0.49 -4.67 11.85
C PHE A 83 1.36 -3.81 12.77
N ALA A 84 1.09 -2.52 12.78
CA ALA A 84 1.85 -1.58 13.60
C ALA A 84 1.34 -1.58 15.05
N PRO A 85 2.14 -1.13 16.01
CA PRO A 85 1.67 -1.00 17.40
C PRO A 85 0.45 -0.10 17.49
N LYS A 86 -0.38 -0.33 18.50
CA LYS A 86 -1.50 0.56 18.82
C LYS A 86 -1.03 1.99 18.95
N GLY A 87 -1.82 2.92 18.40
CA GLY A 87 -1.50 4.35 18.47
C GLY A 87 -0.50 4.82 17.42
N SER A 88 0.00 3.91 16.57
CA SER A 88 0.89 4.28 15.48
C SER A 88 0.17 5.09 14.41
N LEU A 89 0.94 5.84 13.63
CA LEU A 89 0.39 6.56 12.47
C LEU A 89 -0.02 5.57 11.39
N LEU A 90 -1.08 5.93 10.66
CA LEU A 90 -1.47 5.21 9.46
C LEU A 90 -0.62 5.76 8.32
N LEU A 91 0.19 4.89 7.71
CA LEU A 91 1.11 5.25 6.64
C LEU A 91 0.81 4.46 5.38
N LEU A 92 0.75 5.16 4.25
CA LEU A 92 0.64 4.55 2.94
C LEU A 92 2.04 4.50 2.33
N GLY A 93 2.56 3.28 2.16
CA GLY A 93 3.94 3.07 1.73
C GLY A 93 4.12 2.94 0.23
N ALA A 94 5.37 2.79 -0.19
CA ALA A 94 5.75 2.75 -1.61
C ALA A 94 5.09 1.58 -2.36
N THR A 95 4.99 0.41 -1.75
CA THR A 95 4.41 -0.76 -2.41
C THR A 95 2.94 -0.52 -2.78
N ALA A 96 2.16 0.11 -1.89
CA ALA A 96 0.77 0.44 -2.19
C ALA A 96 0.68 1.44 -3.35
N LEU A 97 1.51 2.48 -3.35
CA LEU A 97 1.54 3.45 -4.44
C LEU A 97 1.87 2.78 -5.78
N GLU A 98 2.85 1.89 -5.79
CA GLU A 98 3.21 1.13 -6.99
C GLU A 98 2.05 0.26 -7.47
N ASN A 99 1.35 -0.41 -6.54
CA ASN A 99 0.20 -1.23 -6.89
C ASN A 99 -0.92 -0.41 -7.52
N PHE A 100 -1.05 0.85 -7.14
CA PHE A 100 -2.01 1.78 -7.76
C PHE A 100 -1.45 2.46 -9.02
N GLY A 101 -0.18 2.21 -9.36
CA GLY A 101 0.44 2.81 -10.54
C GLY A 101 0.63 4.31 -10.42
N VAL A 102 0.89 4.81 -9.22
CA VAL A 102 1.05 6.25 -8.97
C VAL A 102 2.36 6.54 -8.27
N GLU A 103 2.81 7.77 -8.42
CA GLU A 103 3.95 8.33 -7.68
C GLU A 103 3.56 9.65 -7.05
N VAL A 104 4.36 10.11 -6.11
CA VAL A 104 4.12 11.37 -5.42
C VAL A 104 4.67 12.55 -6.22
N ASP A 105 3.85 13.57 -6.39
CA ASP A 105 4.29 14.89 -6.80
C ASP A 105 4.47 15.73 -5.53
N PRO A 106 5.71 15.94 -5.05
CA PRO A 106 5.93 16.61 -3.78
C PRO A 106 5.64 18.10 -3.82
N ILE A 107 5.71 18.70 -5.01
CA ILE A 107 5.48 20.15 -5.19
C ILE A 107 3.99 20.45 -5.06
N ASN A 108 3.16 19.71 -5.79
CA ASN A 108 1.71 19.91 -5.80
C ASN A 108 0.99 19.10 -4.73
N LYS A 109 1.71 18.31 -3.93
CA LYS A 109 1.18 17.47 -2.86
C LYS A 109 0.02 16.60 -3.33
N LYS A 110 0.27 15.86 -4.42
CA LYS A 110 -0.73 14.98 -5.02
C LYS A 110 -0.09 13.71 -5.54
N LEU A 111 -0.94 12.72 -5.82
CA LEU A 111 -0.55 11.48 -6.49
C LEU A 111 -0.78 11.65 -7.98
N LYS A 112 0.17 11.20 -8.79
CA LYS A 112 0.06 11.27 -10.26
C LYS A 112 0.37 9.90 -10.86
N PRO A 113 -0.23 9.55 -12.02
CA PRO A 113 0.05 8.29 -12.66
C PRO A 113 1.51 8.13 -13.03
N ILE A 114 2.04 6.93 -12.84
CA ILE A 114 3.35 6.55 -13.38
C ILE A 114 3.15 6.18 -14.83
N LEU A 115 3.94 6.79 -15.73
CA LEU A 115 3.95 6.38 -17.12
C LEU A 115 4.84 5.16 -17.26
N ALA A 116 4.20 3.99 -17.38
CA ALA A 116 4.93 2.74 -17.53
C ALA A 116 5.67 2.70 -18.86
N VAL A 117 6.94 2.29 -18.82
CA VAL A 117 7.71 2.07 -20.03
C VAL A 117 7.32 0.71 -20.58
N ILE A 118 6.60 0.70 -21.70
CA ILE A 118 6.08 -0.51 -22.31
C ILE A 118 6.84 -0.93 -23.56
N GLY A 119 7.91 -0.20 -23.89
CA GLY A 119 8.69 -0.48 -25.11
C GLY A 119 9.19 -1.91 -25.20
N GLY A 120 9.74 -2.45 -24.11
CA GLY A 120 10.19 -3.84 -24.07
C GLY A 120 9.05 -4.84 -24.21
N PHE A 121 7.92 -4.55 -23.58
CA PHE A 121 6.72 -5.37 -23.70
C PHE A 121 6.18 -5.37 -25.13
N LEU A 122 6.12 -4.22 -25.75
CA LEU A 122 5.65 -4.11 -27.14
C LEU A 122 6.57 -4.85 -28.09
N ALA A 123 7.90 -4.77 -27.90
CA ALA A 123 8.85 -5.51 -28.71
C ALA A 123 8.62 -7.02 -28.60
N SER A 124 8.45 -7.53 -27.37
CA SER A 124 8.14 -8.94 -27.15
C SER A 124 6.82 -9.35 -27.80
N SER A 125 5.79 -8.51 -27.70
CA SER A 125 4.50 -8.78 -28.33
C SER A 125 4.60 -8.83 -29.84
N VAL A 126 5.37 -7.93 -30.43
CA VAL A 126 5.61 -7.91 -31.89
C VAL A 126 6.33 -9.19 -32.32
N ASP A 127 7.35 -9.62 -31.58
CA ASP A 127 8.08 -10.85 -31.88
C ASP A 127 7.16 -12.06 -31.83
N MET A 128 6.28 -12.13 -30.85
CA MET A 128 5.29 -13.19 -30.73
C MET A 128 4.33 -13.21 -31.94
N MET A 129 3.94 -12.04 -32.40
CA MET A 129 3.03 -11.89 -33.52
C MET A 129 3.70 -12.30 -34.86
N ARG A 130 5.01 -12.15 -34.93
CA ARG A 130 5.78 -12.54 -36.14
C ARG A 130 6.06 -14.03 -36.21
N GLY A 131 6.10 -14.65 -35.03
CA GLY A 131 6.36 -16.07 -34.91
C GLY A 131 5.21 -16.92 -35.30
#